data_a401aaa16e51dbf1b60b470c34edb02a
#
_entry.id   a401aaa16e51dbf1b60b470c34edb02a
#
_cell.length_a   1.000
_cell.length_b   1.000
_cell.length_c   1.000
_cell.angle_alpha   90.00
_cell.angle_beta   90.00
_cell.angle_gamma   90.00
#
_symmetry.space_group_name_H-M   'P 1'
#
loop_
_entity.id
_entity.type
_entity.pdbx_description
1 polymer ?
#
loop_
_entity_poly.entity_id
_entity_poly.type
_entity_poly.pdbx_seq_one_letter_code
_entity_poly.pdbx_strand_id
1 'polypeptide(L)'
;MAFPDTAVGTDSHTPMVNGVGVLAWGVGGIEAEAAILGQPIYFIMPEVIGLKLTGKLPLGSTATDLVLTIANLLRKYGVVGKFVEVFGPALDTLSVPDRATIGNMSPEFGCTVTLFPIDDKTVEYMKQSNRSSEQLELIESYCKTICFGAKMKMSLSIQMC
;
A
#
# COMPACT_ATOMS: atom_id res chain seq x y z
N MET A 1 -13.58 2.45 -17.99
CA MET A 1 -13.95 1.43 -16.98
C MET A 1 -13.11 1.72 -15.75
N ALA A 2 -13.71 1.75 -14.58
CA ALA A 2 -12.98 1.94 -13.31
C ALA A 2 -12.87 0.57 -12.62
N PHE A 3 -11.68 0.23 -12.13
CA PHE A 3 -11.39 -0.97 -11.35
C PHE A 3 -10.08 -0.73 -10.56
N PRO A 4 -9.85 -1.44 -9.45
CA PRO A 4 -8.58 -1.37 -8.74
C PRO A 4 -7.44 -1.82 -9.66
N ASP A 5 -6.39 -1.01 -9.72
CA ASP A 5 -5.25 -1.30 -10.60
C ASP A 5 -4.27 -2.27 -9.94
N THR A 6 -3.61 -3.07 -10.77
CA THR A 6 -2.57 -4.02 -10.35
C THR A 6 -1.35 -3.88 -11.24
N ALA A 7 -0.17 -4.07 -10.68
CA ALA A 7 1.07 -3.97 -11.43
C ALA A 7 2.12 -4.99 -10.94
N VAL A 8 2.93 -5.48 -11.86
CA VAL A 8 4.16 -6.21 -11.55
C VAL A 8 5.34 -5.49 -12.21
N GLY A 9 6.47 -5.49 -11.54
CA GLY A 9 7.68 -4.86 -12.05
C GLY A 9 8.92 -5.68 -11.71
N THR A 10 9.99 -5.44 -12.44
CA THR A 10 11.29 -6.13 -12.25
C THR A 10 12.06 -5.65 -11.04
N ASP A 11 11.57 -4.60 -10.36
CA ASP A 11 12.24 -3.92 -9.27
C ASP A 11 11.58 -4.24 -7.92
N SER A 12 12.39 -4.47 -6.91
CA SER A 12 11.95 -4.63 -5.51
C SER A 12 11.22 -3.39 -4.97
N HIS A 13 11.39 -2.21 -5.59
CA HIS A 13 10.71 -0.97 -5.23
C HIS A 13 9.35 -0.76 -5.93
N THR A 14 8.91 -1.70 -6.75
CA THR A 14 7.56 -1.70 -7.35
C THR A 14 6.44 -1.49 -6.34
N PRO A 15 6.49 -2.05 -5.10
CA PRO A 15 5.47 -1.81 -4.08
C PRO A 15 5.29 -0.35 -3.63
N MET A 16 6.14 0.57 -4.05
CA MET A 16 5.96 2.00 -3.79
C MET A 16 4.59 2.52 -4.23
N VAL A 17 4.05 2.03 -5.35
CA VAL A 17 2.75 2.46 -5.86
C VAL A 17 1.57 1.98 -5.02
N ASN A 18 1.78 1.06 -4.08
CA ASN A 18 0.76 0.64 -3.13
C ASN A 18 0.29 1.80 -2.23
N GLY A 19 1.14 2.83 -2.08
CA GLY A 19 0.80 4.07 -1.36
C GLY A 19 -0.35 4.87 -1.97
N VAL A 20 -0.66 4.67 -3.25
CA VAL A 20 -1.82 5.25 -3.95
C VAL A 20 -2.97 4.26 -4.15
N GLY A 21 -2.89 3.08 -3.55
CA GLY A 21 -3.93 2.06 -3.63
C GLY A 21 -3.83 1.13 -4.84
N VAL A 22 -2.69 1.08 -5.53
CA VAL A 22 -2.40 0.11 -6.59
C VAL A 22 -1.84 -1.16 -5.95
N LEU A 23 -2.38 -2.32 -6.27
CA LEU A 23 -1.85 -3.60 -5.80
C LEU A 23 -0.66 -4.02 -6.67
N ALA A 24 0.55 -3.78 -6.18
CA ALA A 24 1.76 -4.00 -6.96
C ALA A 24 2.87 -4.69 -6.14
N TRP A 25 3.65 -5.52 -6.83
CA TRP A 25 4.83 -6.17 -6.25
C TRP A 25 5.93 -6.39 -7.27
N GLY A 26 7.15 -6.58 -6.77
CA GLY A 26 8.30 -6.94 -7.57
C GLY A 26 8.32 -8.43 -7.91
N VAL A 27 8.71 -8.76 -9.14
CA VAL A 27 8.91 -10.13 -9.61
C VAL A 27 10.34 -10.29 -10.15
N GLY A 28 10.81 -11.53 -10.26
CA GLY A 28 12.09 -11.81 -10.89
C GLY A 28 12.08 -11.43 -12.39
N GLY A 29 13.26 -11.19 -12.96
CA GLY A 29 13.38 -10.79 -14.37
C GLY A 29 12.71 -11.77 -15.34
N ILE A 30 12.86 -13.08 -15.12
CA ILE A 30 12.25 -14.13 -15.95
C ILE A 30 10.72 -14.11 -15.83
N GLU A 31 10.18 -13.88 -14.64
CA GLU A 31 8.74 -13.78 -14.41
C GLU A 31 8.15 -12.51 -15.06
N ALA A 32 8.89 -11.39 -14.99
CA ALA A 32 8.49 -10.17 -15.67
C ALA A 32 8.51 -10.33 -17.21
N GLU A 33 9.51 -11.01 -17.75
CA GLU A 33 9.59 -11.32 -19.18
C GLU A 33 8.42 -12.20 -19.61
N ALA A 34 8.09 -13.23 -18.84
CA ALA A 34 6.92 -14.07 -19.09
C ALA A 34 5.62 -13.25 -19.07
N ALA A 35 5.45 -12.33 -18.11
CA ALA A 35 4.28 -11.46 -18.04
C ALA A 35 4.17 -10.52 -19.25
N ILE A 36 5.29 -9.94 -19.70
CA ILE A 36 5.34 -9.10 -20.91
C ILE A 36 4.91 -9.90 -22.16
N LEU A 37 5.27 -11.18 -22.22
CA LEU A 37 4.88 -12.09 -23.29
C LEU A 37 3.44 -12.63 -23.15
N GLY A 38 2.69 -12.16 -22.16
CA GLY A 38 1.29 -12.56 -21.93
C GLY A 38 1.13 -13.91 -21.23
N GLN A 39 2.18 -14.43 -20.61
CA GLN A 39 2.10 -15.66 -19.82
C GLN A 39 1.58 -15.35 -18.42
N PRO A 40 0.75 -16.22 -17.81
CA PRO A 40 0.24 -16.02 -16.47
C PRO A 40 1.33 -16.20 -15.41
N ILE A 41 1.29 -15.38 -14.38
CA ILE A 41 2.09 -15.55 -13.17
C ILE A 41 1.22 -16.29 -12.14
N TYR A 42 1.77 -17.35 -11.57
CA TYR A 42 1.10 -18.16 -10.56
C TYR A 42 1.73 -17.89 -9.19
N PHE A 43 0.89 -17.67 -8.19
CA PHE A 43 1.32 -17.61 -6.79
C PHE A 43 0.25 -18.20 -5.87
N ILE A 44 0.70 -18.68 -4.72
CA ILE A 44 -0.20 -19.19 -3.69
C ILE A 44 -0.95 -18.00 -3.09
N MET A 45 -2.26 -18.12 -2.88
CA MET A 45 -3.07 -17.09 -2.24
C MET A 45 -2.41 -16.66 -0.91
N PRO A 46 -1.97 -15.41 -0.78
CA PRO A 46 -1.28 -14.96 0.42
C PRO A 46 -2.24 -14.78 1.59
N GLU A 47 -1.74 -15.00 2.78
CA GLU A 47 -2.41 -14.55 4.00
C GLU A 47 -2.36 -13.03 4.08
N VAL A 48 -3.47 -12.39 4.47
CA VAL A 48 -3.57 -10.95 4.63
C VAL A 48 -3.51 -10.59 6.11
N ILE A 49 -2.60 -9.67 6.45
CA ILE A 49 -2.43 -9.16 7.82
C ILE A 49 -2.83 -7.70 7.85
N GLY A 50 -3.71 -7.33 8.78
CA GLY A 50 -4.10 -5.96 9.00
C GLY A 50 -3.11 -5.21 9.91
N LEU A 51 -2.52 -4.12 9.43
CA LEU A 51 -1.69 -3.21 10.21
C LEU A 51 -2.48 -1.96 10.59
N LYS A 52 -2.89 -1.85 11.85
CA LYS A 52 -3.62 -0.68 12.35
C LYS A 52 -2.66 0.40 12.84
N LEU A 53 -2.72 1.57 12.22
CA LEU A 53 -1.97 2.75 12.65
C LEU A 53 -2.85 3.69 13.48
N THR A 54 -2.36 4.09 14.66
CA THR A 54 -3.03 5.01 15.58
C THR A 54 -2.06 6.07 16.10
N GLY A 55 -2.58 7.21 16.56
CA GLY A 55 -1.76 8.30 17.06
C GLY A 55 -1.28 9.25 15.96
N LYS A 56 -0.22 9.99 16.23
CA LYS A 56 0.42 10.93 15.30
C LYS A 56 1.94 10.81 15.44
N LEU A 57 2.66 11.11 14.37
CA LEU A 57 4.11 11.19 14.43
C LEU A 57 4.54 12.32 15.38
N PRO A 58 5.48 12.06 16.30
CA PRO A 58 6.06 13.09 17.16
C PRO A 58 6.75 14.18 16.33
N LEU A 59 6.85 15.39 16.90
CA LEU A 59 7.62 16.45 16.27
C LEU A 59 9.09 16.02 16.10
N GLY A 60 9.60 16.21 14.90
CA GLY A 60 10.97 15.83 14.52
C GLY A 60 11.13 14.40 14.00
N SER A 61 10.07 13.58 14.04
CA SER A 61 10.09 12.25 13.41
C SER A 61 9.75 12.36 11.91
N THR A 62 10.39 11.51 11.14
CA THR A 62 10.22 11.43 9.68
C THR A 62 9.43 10.19 9.27
N ALA A 63 9.00 10.13 8.00
CA ALA A 63 8.42 8.91 7.43
C ALA A 63 9.39 7.73 7.49
N THR A 64 10.71 7.98 7.41
CA THR A 64 11.74 6.95 7.54
C THR A 64 11.76 6.34 8.94
N ASP A 65 11.64 7.13 10.00
CA ASP A 65 11.57 6.61 11.37
C ASP A 65 10.35 5.72 11.56
N LEU A 66 9.22 6.13 10.99
CA LEU A 66 7.98 5.35 11.01
C LEU A 66 8.18 4.00 10.29
N VAL A 67 8.71 4.01 9.06
CA VAL A 67 8.87 2.78 8.28
C VAL A 67 9.86 1.82 8.91
N LEU A 68 10.94 2.32 9.50
CA LEU A 68 11.91 1.47 10.22
C LEU A 68 11.28 0.83 11.47
N THR A 69 10.42 1.57 12.17
CA THR A 69 9.65 1.03 13.30
C THR A 69 8.68 -0.05 12.85
N ILE A 70 7.94 0.19 11.77
CA ILE A 70 7.05 -0.81 11.15
C ILE A 70 7.83 -2.04 10.71
N ALA A 71 8.97 -1.85 10.05
CA ALA A 71 9.82 -2.93 9.59
C ALA A 71 10.31 -3.83 10.74
N ASN A 72 10.77 -3.23 11.83
CA ASN A 72 11.20 -3.99 13.01
C ASN A 72 10.04 -4.80 13.61
N LEU A 73 8.86 -4.22 13.69
CA LEU A 73 7.67 -4.88 14.24
C LEU A 73 7.20 -6.03 13.34
N LEU A 74 7.05 -5.78 12.04
CA LEU A 74 6.56 -6.77 11.09
C LEU A 74 7.56 -7.93 10.90
N ARG A 75 8.87 -7.66 10.93
CA ARG A 75 9.90 -8.71 10.93
C ARG A 75 9.78 -9.63 12.15
N LYS A 76 9.58 -9.06 13.32
CA LYS A 76 9.38 -9.86 14.56
C LYS A 76 8.09 -10.68 14.51
N TYR A 77 7.05 -10.15 13.88
CA TYR A 77 5.78 -10.86 13.72
C TYR A 77 5.85 -11.99 12.69
N GLY A 78 6.68 -11.86 11.66
CA GLY A 78 6.83 -12.88 10.62
C GLY A 78 5.80 -12.72 9.49
N VAL A 79 6.07 -11.76 8.59
CA VAL A 79 5.18 -11.41 7.46
C VAL A 79 5.69 -11.92 6.11
N VAL A 80 6.68 -12.81 6.10
CA VAL A 80 7.28 -13.31 4.86
C VAL A 80 6.23 -14.00 3.99
N GLY A 81 6.14 -13.58 2.73
CA GLY A 81 5.18 -14.12 1.76
C GLY A 81 3.72 -13.73 2.02
N LYS A 82 3.46 -12.79 2.93
CA LYS A 82 2.12 -12.31 3.25
C LYS A 82 1.86 -10.94 2.64
N PHE A 83 0.60 -10.56 2.55
CA PHE A 83 0.16 -9.20 2.23
C PHE A 83 -0.15 -8.46 3.53
N VAL A 84 0.18 -7.19 3.57
CA VAL A 84 -0.13 -6.30 4.70
C VAL A 84 -1.10 -5.22 4.21
N GLU A 85 -2.25 -5.11 4.86
CA GLU A 85 -3.19 -4.01 4.63
C GLU A 85 -3.10 -3.01 5.77
N VAL A 86 -2.85 -1.76 5.43
CA VAL A 86 -2.69 -0.67 6.41
C VAL A 86 -4.02 0.05 6.58
N PHE A 87 -4.42 0.27 7.81
CA PHE A 87 -5.65 0.97 8.14
C PHE A 87 -5.53 1.72 9.49
N GLY A 88 -6.53 2.51 9.81
CA GLY A 88 -6.61 3.19 11.10
C GLY A 88 -6.57 4.72 11.01
N PRO A 89 -6.90 5.41 12.11
CA PRO A 89 -7.09 6.87 12.10
C PRO A 89 -5.81 7.67 11.84
N ALA A 90 -4.63 7.08 12.03
CA ALA A 90 -3.38 7.76 11.74
C ALA A 90 -3.14 7.99 10.24
N LEU A 91 -3.85 7.27 9.35
CA LEU A 91 -3.75 7.46 7.90
C LEU A 91 -4.13 8.88 7.47
N ASP A 92 -5.05 9.53 8.17
CA ASP A 92 -5.45 10.91 7.89
C ASP A 92 -4.29 11.91 8.04
N THR A 93 -3.26 11.53 8.78
CA THR A 93 -2.06 12.35 9.02
C THR A 93 -0.89 12.01 8.10
N LEU A 94 -0.96 10.90 7.36
CA LEU A 94 0.09 10.44 6.45
C LEU A 94 -0.22 10.88 5.02
N SER A 95 0.73 11.59 4.43
CA SER A 95 0.66 11.93 3.02
C SER A 95 0.86 10.69 2.13
N VAL A 96 0.46 10.75 0.86
CA VAL A 96 0.72 9.66 -0.08
C VAL A 96 2.22 9.36 -0.25
N PRO A 97 3.13 10.34 -0.32
CA PRO A 97 4.57 10.08 -0.30
C PRO A 97 5.05 9.32 0.94
N ASP A 98 4.50 9.59 2.13
CA ASP A 98 4.85 8.86 3.35
C ASP A 98 4.40 7.39 3.26
N ARG A 99 3.17 7.16 2.77
CA ARG A 99 2.63 5.82 2.50
C ARG A 99 3.46 5.08 1.45
N ALA A 100 3.86 5.77 0.39
CA ALA A 100 4.72 5.24 -0.65
C ALA A 100 6.09 4.80 -0.10
N THR A 101 6.66 5.56 0.85
CA THR A 101 7.89 5.18 1.55
C THR A 101 7.72 3.88 2.33
N ILE A 102 6.59 3.69 3.01
CA ILE A 102 6.29 2.44 3.73
C ILE A 102 6.11 1.29 2.73
N GLY A 103 5.31 1.49 1.67
CA GLY A 103 5.10 0.50 0.62
C GLY A 103 6.40 0.09 -0.07
N ASN A 104 7.28 1.05 -0.34
CA ASN A 104 8.57 0.84 -0.97
C ASN A 104 9.47 -0.12 -0.21
N MET A 105 9.42 -0.10 1.12
CA MET A 105 10.22 -0.95 1.98
C MET A 105 9.55 -2.28 2.36
N SER A 106 8.48 -2.69 1.66
CA SER A 106 7.82 -3.99 1.88
C SER A 106 8.77 -5.16 1.80
N PRO A 107 9.68 -5.25 0.80
CA PRO A 107 10.66 -6.35 0.73
C PRO A 107 11.63 -6.38 1.91
N GLU A 108 12.01 -5.22 2.46
CA GLU A 108 12.94 -5.12 3.58
C GLU A 108 12.38 -5.72 4.87
N PHE A 109 11.09 -5.66 5.11
CA PHE A 109 10.48 -6.38 6.23
C PHE A 109 9.88 -7.73 5.85
N GLY A 110 10.00 -8.12 4.57
CA GLY A 110 9.77 -9.47 4.09
C GLY A 110 8.36 -9.74 3.59
N CYS A 111 7.45 -8.75 3.54
CA CYS A 111 6.14 -8.96 2.94
C CYS A 111 6.17 -8.69 1.42
N THR A 112 5.22 -9.28 0.71
CA THR A 112 5.12 -9.11 -0.74
C THR A 112 4.50 -7.76 -1.10
N VAL A 113 3.49 -7.33 -0.35
CA VAL A 113 2.70 -6.13 -0.58
C VAL A 113 2.38 -5.44 0.73
N THR A 114 2.46 -4.11 0.75
CA THR A 114 1.89 -3.27 1.82
C THR A 114 0.91 -2.30 1.20
N LEU A 115 -0.37 -2.65 1.22
CA LEU A 115 -1.44 -1.92 0.54
C LEU A 115 -2.04 -0.86 1.45
N PHE A 116 -2.26 0.32 0.89
CA PHE A 116 -2.97 1.43 1.52
C PHE A 116 -4.36 1.63 0.89
N PRO A 117 -5.34 2.06 1.67
CA PRO A 117 -6.66 2.37 1.14
C PRO A 117 -6.62 3.63 0.27
N ILE A 118 -7.56 3.71 -0.67
CA ILE A 118 -7.84 4.94 -1.41
C ILE A 118 -8.76 5.79 -0.54
N ASP A 119 -8.28 6.97 -0.13
CA ASP A 119 -8.97 7.91 0.73
C ASP A 119 -8.85 9.36 0.20
N ASP A 120 -9.31 10.33 0.99
CA ASP A 120 -9.26 11.74 0.60
C ASP A 120 -7.85 12.24 0.31
N LYS A 121 -6.83 11.70 1.02
CA LYS A 121 -5.42 12.01 0.76
C LYS A 121 -4.95 11.49 -0.59
N THR A 122 -5.42 10.33 -1.00
CA THR A 122 -5.15 9.76 -2.32
C THR A 122 -5.78 10.61 -3.41
N VAL A 123 -7.04 11.04 -3.23
CA VAL A 123 -7.73 11.92 -4.17
C VAL A 123 -7.03 13.27 -4.27
N GLU A 124 -6.60 13.87 -3.15
CA GLU A 124 -5.82 15.10 -3.12
C GLU A 124 -4.51 14.97 -3.92
N TYR A 125 -3.77 13.89 -3.71
CA TYR A 125 -2.54 13.60 -4.46
C TYR A 125 -2.80 13.42 -5.96
N MET A 126 -3.86 12.71 -6.34
CA MET A 126 -4.23 12.53 -7.74
C MET A 126 -4.61 13.85 -8.40
N LYS A 127 -5.25 14.77 -7.67
CA LYS A 127 -5.54 16.14 -8.12
C LYS A 127 -4.25 16.93 -8.37
N GLN A 128 -3.29 16.85 -7.47
CA GLN A 128 -1.98 17.48 -7.62
C GLN A 128 -1.18 16.90 -8.79
N SER A 129 -1.38 15.64 -9.13
CA SER A 129 -0.77 14.96 -10.27
C SER A 129 -1.52 15.17 -11.59
N ASN A 130 -2.37 16.20 -11.66
CA ASN A 130 -3.07 16.68 -12.87
C ASN A 130 -4.11 15.68 -13.44
N ARG A 131 -4.79 14.90 -12.60
CA ARG A 131 -5.97 14.14 -13.02
C ARG A 131 -7.15 15.07 -13.25
N SER A 132 -7.98 14.80 -14.28
CA SER A 132 -9.16 15.62 -14.55
C SER A 132 -10.21 15.47 -13.43
N SER A 133 -11.05 16.50 -13.27
CA SER A 133 -12.14 16.47 -12.28
C SER A 133 -13.10 15.29 -12.49
N GLU A 134 -13.39 14.97 -13.75
CA GLU A 134 -14.25 13.81 -14.11
C GLU A 134 -13.63 12.48 -13.67
N GLN A 135 -12.31 12.33 -13.82
CA GLN A 135 -11.61 11.13 -13.34
C GLN A 135 -11.63 11.03 -11.82
N LEU A 136 -11.45 12.15 -11.12
CA LEU A 136 -11.47 12.17 -9.66
C LEU A 136 -12.85 11.81 -9.12
N GLU A 137 -13.92 12.36 -9.68
CA GLU A 137 -15.32 12.02 -9.33
C GLU A 137 -15.63 10.54 -9.58
N LEU A 138 -15.13 10.00 -10.71
CA LEU A 138 -15.31 8.58 -11.04
C LEU A 138 -14.59 7.69 -10.02
N ILE A 139 -13.33 7.99 -9.68
CA ILE A 139 -12.55 7.24 -8.72
C ILE A 139 -13.22 7.26 -7.33
N GLU A 140 -13.62 8.45 -6.88
CA GLU A 140 -14.26 8.61 -5.58
C GLU A 140 -15.59 7.86 -5.49
N SER A 141 -16.44 7.98 -6.50
CA SER A 141 -17.72 7.27 -6.58
C SER A 141 -17.54 5.75 -6.61
N TYR A 142 -16.58 5.28 -7.42
CA TYR A 142 -16.28 3.86 -7.53
C TYR A 142 -15.76 3.29 -6.20
N CYS A 143 -14.76 3.93 -5.60
CA CYS A 143 -14.17 3.45 -4.34
C CYS A 143 -15.17 3.44 -3.19
N LYS A 144 -16.07 4.41 -3.13
CA LYS A 144 -17.18 4.42 -2.15
C LYS A 144 -18.15 3.25 -2.37
N THR A 145 -18.46 2.94 -3.63
CA THR A 145 -19.42 1.88 -3.99
C THR A 145 -18.89 0.48 -3.68
N ILE A 146 -17.62 0.21 -3.96
CA ILE A 146 -16.99 -1.10 -3.73
C ILE A 146 -16.43 -1.28 -2.30
N CYS A 147 -16.63 -0.29 -1.43
CA CYS A 147 -16.08 -0.29 -0.07
C CYS A 147 -14.56 -0.51 0.00
N PHE A 148 -13.82 -0.10 -1.02
CA PHE A 148 -12.34 -0.17 -1.07
C PHE A 148 -11.67 0.90 -0.19
N GLY A 149 -12.44 1.52 0.69
CA GLY A 149 -12.00 2.51 1.67
C GLY A 149 -12.09 1.97 3.09
N ALA A 150 -11.09 2.21 3.84
CA ALA A 150 -10.83 2.25 5.30
C ALA A 150 -11.78 1.52 6.28
N LYS A 151 -12.42 0.40 5.95
CA LYS A 151 -13.20 -0.39 6.93
C LYS A 151 -12.91 -1.87 6.81
N MET A 152 -11.81 -2.33 7.40
CA MET A 152 -11.61 -3.76 7.69
C MET A 152 -11.36 -4.01 9.18
N LYS A 153 -12.03 -5.05 9.69
CA LYS A 153 -11.81 -5.58 11.04
C LYS A 153 -10.87 -6.76 10.91
N MET A 154 -9.64 -6.66 11.36
CA MET A 154 -8.86 -7.64 12.14
C MET A 154 -7.41 -7.16 12.26
N SER A 155 -6.82 -7.26 13.45
CA SER A 155 -5.92 -6.25 13.95
C SER A 155 -4.57 -6.79 14.42
N LEU A 156 -3.52 -6.28 13.84
CA LEU A 156 -2.31 -5.91 14.59
C LEU A 156 -2.38 -4.40 14.81
N SER A 157 -2.29 -3.91 16.02
CA SER A 157 -2.33 -2.47 16.27
C SER A 157 -0.94 -1.95 16.65
N ILE A 158 -0.46 -0.97 15.89
CA ILE A 158 0.67 -0.12 16.28
C ILE A 158 0.08 1.20 16.78
N GLN A 159 0.41 1.56 18.00
CA GLN A 159 0.19 2.90 18.50
C GLN A 159 1.44 3.72 18.23
N MET A 160 1.30 4.71 17.38
CA MET A 160 2.32 5.76 17.22
C MET A 160 2.18 6.68 18.45
N CYS A 161 3.19 6.70 19.30
CA CYS A 161 3.28 7.62 20.44
C CYS A 161 3.91 8.93 20.03
#